data_72e4e4591ed284ba7ca31d5482948eae
#
_entry.id   72e4e4591ed284ba7ca31d5482948eae
#
_cell.length_a   1.000
_cell.length_b   1.000
_cell.length_c   1.000
_cell.angle_alpha   90.00
_cell.angle_beta   90.00
_cell.angle_gamma   90.00
#
_symmetry.space_group_name_H-M   'P 1'
#
loop_
_entity.id
_entity.type
_entity.pdbx_description
1 polymer ?
#
loop_
_entity_poly.entity_id
_entity_poly.type
_entity_poly.pdbx_seq_one_letter_code
_entity_poly.pdbx_strand_id
1 'polypeptide(L)'
;RLLMPVLLVSSLVASCGKDNPAPTPTPPSPDPGTPTEVPLKTQRINRFIVEAMRNRYLWNSGLPSEIDITSERDPAALFKRLRNPQDSWSVLSDNVQQTQGEFTNETRSYGYALTFGKFNNSENMFAVVLFTYPDSPAAKAGIKRGDIFIRVNDMEITMNTYMNLFRFPNVSLQYGHLEGNTIYPAPQTTTLTGTEMYLDPVITYSVIDRAGHKIGYLCYSDFVSKSIGRLEKVFSTFQQQQ
;
A
#
# COMPACT_ATOMS: atom_id res chain seq x y z
N ARG A 1 -60.74 -25.07 4.73
CA ARG A 1 -61.25 -26.03 3.70
C ARG A 1 -60.10 -26.29 2.75
N LEU A 2 -59.44 -27.40 2.59
CA LEU A 2 -59.82 -28.78 2.65
C LEU A 2 -58.61 -29.61 3.14
N LEU A 3 -58.87 -30.49 4.08
CA LEU A 3 -58.02 -31.61 4.48
C LEU A 3 -58.02 -32.68 3.39
N MET A 4 -56.91 -33.39 3.19
CA MET A 4 -56.98 -34.81 2.85
C MET A 4 -55.66 -35.53 3.07
N PRO A 5 -55.69 -36.84 3.32
CA PRO A 5 -54.87 -37.43 4.37
C PRO A 5 -53.77 -38.35 3.85
N VAL A 6 -52.92 -38.69 4.82
CA VAL A 6 -51.87 -39.71 4.86
C VAL A 6 -52.35 -41.08 4.36
N LEU A 7 -51.50 -41.76 3.58
CA LEU A 7 -51.53 -43.23 3.45
C LEU A 7 -50.10 -43.77 3.68
N LEU A 8 -49.98 -44.41 4.83
CA LEU A 8 -48.86 -45.27 5.21
C LEU A 8 -49.05 -46.63 4.44
N VAL A 9 -47.96 -47.01 3.75
CA VAL A 9 -47.83 -48.43 3.33
C VAL A 9 -46.53 -48.97 3.87
N SER A 10 -46.62 -49.74 4.92
CA SER A 10 -45.55 -50.58 5.43
C SER A 10 -45.49 -51.89 4.61
N SER A 11 -44.36 -52.16 4.01
CA SER A 11 -44.03 -53.50 3.49
C SER A 11 -42.77 -54.01 4.18
N LEU A 12 -42.98 -54.92 5.10
CA LEU A 12 -41.97 -55.79 5.67
C LEU A 12 -41.56 -56.80 4.60
N VAL A 13 -40.29 -56.81 4.25
CA VAL A 13 -39.66 -57.98 3.60
C VAL A 13 -38.50 -58.43 4.48
N ALA A 14 -38.69 -59.49 5.16
CA ALA A 14 -37.67 -60.30 5.77
C ALA A 14 -36.86 -60.99 4.68
N SER A 15 -35.56 -60.80 4.62
CA SER A 15 -34.67 -61.67 3.86
C SER A 15 -33.53 -62.10 4.77
N CYS A 16 -33.41 -63.40 4.87
CA CYS A 16 -32.39 -64.13 5.63
C CYS A 16 -30.98 -63.97 5.05
N GLY A 17 -30.07 -63.79 5.92
CA GLY A 17 -28.74 -64.31 6.08
C GLY A 17 -27.81 -64.51 4.90
N LYS A 18 -26.69 -63.76 5.02
CA LYS A 18 -25.35 -64.36 4.89
C LYS A 18 -24.42 -63.55 5.75
N ASP A 19 -23.75 -64.15 6.70
CA ASP A 19 -22.70 -63.56 7.53
C ASP A 19 -21.56 -63.15 6.62
N ASN A 20 -21.48 -61.85 6.31
CA ASN A 20 -20.24 -61.23 5.82
C ASN A 20 -19.46 -60.79 7.06
N PRO A 21 -18.17 -61.15 7.17
CA PRO A 21 -17.32 -60.62 8.24
C PRO A 21 -17.30 -59.09 8.13
N ALA A 22 -17.46 -58.43 9.29
CA ALA A 22 -17.36 -56.98 9.39
C ALA A 22 -16.12 -56.45 8.68
N PRO A 23 -16.19 -55.36 7.93
CA PRO A 23 -14.99 -54.77 7.31
C PRO A 23 -14.04 -54.39 8.44
N THR A 24 -12.81 -54.88 8.36
CA THR A 24 -11.71 -54.48 9.21
C THR A 24 -11.62 -52.96 9.16
N PRO A 25 -11.57 -52.23 10.30
CA PRO A 25 -11.44 -50.79 10.27
C PRO A 25 -10.14 -50.44 9.51
N THR A 26 -10.31 -49.76 8.39
CA THR A 26 -9.20 -49.17 7.65
C THR A 26 -8.50 -48.21 8.61
N PRO A 27 -7.18 -48.35 8.81
CA PRO A 27 -6.45 -47.37 9.64
C PRO A 27 -6.73 -45.97 9.06
N PRO A 28 -6.90 -44.94 9.91
CA PRO A 28 -7.13 -43.60 9.45
C PRO A 28 -6.01 -43.24 8.48
N SER A 29 -6.40 -42.74 7.29
CA SER A 29 -5.44 -42.16 6.34
C SER A 29 -4.59 -41.15 7.11
N PRO A 30 -3.26 -41.18 7.00
CA PRO A 30 -2.45 -40.21 7.69
C PRO A 30 -2.95 -38.82 7.25
N ASP A 31 -3.32 -38.00 8.24
CA ASP A 31 -3.54 -36.57 8.08
C ASP A 31 -2.41 -36.05 7.19
N PRO A 32 -2.67 -35.27 6.10
CA PRO A 32 -1.61 -34.65 5.34
C PRO A 32 -0.88 -33.69 6.29
N GLY A 33 0.05 -34.25 7.07
CA GLY A 33 0.80 -33.53 8.09
C GLY A 33 1.37 -32.26 7.47
N THR A 34 1.21 -31.17 8.16
CA THR A 34 1.86 -29.89 7.84
C THR A 34 3.29 -30.19 7.38
N PRO A 35 3.68 -29.83 6.15
CA PRO A 35 5.00 -30.16 5.65
C PRO A 35 6.05 -29.74 6.69
N THR A 36 6.80 -30.69 7.22
CA THR A 36 7.76 -30.44 8.30
C THR A 36 8.91 -29.59 7.81
N GLU A 37 9.12 -29.56 6.49
CA GLU A 37 10.22 -28.86 5.85
C GLU A 37 9.74 -27.54 5.19
N VAL A 38 10.54 -26.48 5.39
CA VAL A 38 10.28 -25.16 4.77
C VAL A 38 10.53 -25.26 3.27
N PRO A 39 9.62 -24.79 2.41
CA PRO A 39 9.78 -24.86 0.95
C PRO A 39 11.09 -24.22 0.49
N LEU A 40 11.75 -24.83 -0.50
CA LEU A 40 13.03 -24.33 -1.05
C LEU A 40 12.95 -22.88 -1.52
N LYS A 41 11.80 -22.47 -2.07
CA LYS A 41 11.54 -21.06 -2.45
C LYS A 41 11.67 -20.14 -1.23
N THR A 42 11.05 -20.50 -0.13
CA THR A 42 11.10 -19.74 1.13
C THR A 42 12.52 -19.69 1.69
N GLN A 43 13.23 -20.82 1.71
CA GLN A 43 14.62 -20.84 2.14
C GLN A 43 15.54 -19.94 1.28
N ARG A 44 15.31 -19.85 -0.04
CA ARG A 44 16.03 -18.93 -0.92
C ARG A 44 15.77 -17.47 -0.60
N ILE A 45 14.51 -17.12 -0.28
CA ILE A 45 14.14 -15.77 0.14
C ILE A 45 14.79 -15.44 1.49
N ASN A 46 14.71 -16.36 2.45
CA ASN A 46 15.36 -16.20 3.75
C ASN A 46 16.87 -15.98 3.60
N ARG A 47 17.54 -16.74 2.75
CA ARG A 47 18.97 -16.57 2.45
C ARG A 47 19.25 -15.18 1.88
N PHE A 48 18.47 -14.73 0.89
CA PHE A 48 18.60 -13.39 0.32
C PHE A 48 18.50 -12.31 1.40
N ILE A 49 17.49 -12.41 2.30
CA ILE A 49 17.30 -11.45 3.40
C ILE A 49 18.53 -11.40 4.29
N VAL A 50 19.01 -12.57 4.73
CA VAL A 50 20.17 -12.66 5.63
C VAL A 50 21.44 -12.12 4.96
N GLU A 51 21.70 -12.47 3.71
CA GLU A 51 22.85 -11.99 2.96
C GLU A 51 22.79 -10.46 2.74
N ALA A 52 21.64 -9.93 2.35
CA ALA A 52 21.44 -8.49 2.18
C ALA A 52 21.68 -7.73 3.50
N MET A 53 21.12 -8.22 4.60
CA MET A 53 21.31 -7.60 5.91
C MET A 53 22.75 -7.71 6.42
N ARG A 54 23.43 -8.83 6.21
CA ARG A 54 24.84 -8.97 6.60
C ARG A 54 25.76 -8.05 5.81
N ASN A 55 25.51 -7.86 4.52
CA ASN A 55 26.43 -7.17 3.62
C ASN A 55 26.13 -5.66 3.45
N ARG A 56 24.87 -5.24 3.66
CA ARG A 56 24.41 -3.88 3.30
C ARG A 56 23.70 -3.14 4.42
N TYR A 57 23.31 -3.84 5.49
CA TYR A 57 22.51 -3.25 6.55
C TYR A 57 23.35 -2.40 7.51
N LEU A 58 22.86 -1.23 7.86
CA LEU A 58 23.57 -0.27 8.73
C LEU A 58 23.91 -0.90 10.11
N TRP A 59 22.99 -1.68 10.66
CA TRP A 59 23.16 -2.34 11.97
C TRP A 59 23.58 -3.81 11.83
N ASN A 60 24.35 -4.16 10.79
CA ASN A 60 24.77 -5.54 10.52
C ASN A 60 25.58 -6.17 11.67
N SER A 61 26.35 -5.35 12.41
CA SER A 61 27.13 -5.83 13.57
C SER A 61 26.26 -6.32 14.74
N GLY A 62 25.01 -5.93 14.79
CA GLY A 62 24.04 -6.39 15.81
C GLY A 62 23.26 -7.64 15.41
N LEU A 63 23.49 -8.20 14.22
CA LEU A 63 22.80 -9.41 13.79
C LEU A 63 23.35 -10.66 14.50
N PRO A 64 22.49 -11.66 14.80
CA PRO A 64 22.94 -12.94 15.33
C PRO A 64 24.01 -13.58 14.42
N SER A 65 25.02 -14.21 15.04
CA SER A 65 26.06 -14.94 14.29
C SER A 65 25.50 -16.09 13.47
N GLU A 66 24.51 -16.78 14.05
CA GLU A 66 23.78 -17.87 13.38
C GLU A 66 22.31 -17.48 13.19
N ILE A 67 21.83 -17.63 11.98
CA ILE A 67 20.43 -17.38 11.60
C ILE A 67 19.96 -18.61 10.81
N ASP A 68 19.08 -19.38 11.42
CA ASP A 68 18.48 -20.53 10.75
C ASP A 68 17.47 -20.08 9.68
N ILE A 69 17.85 -20.28 8.43
CA ILE A 69 17.03 -19.97 7.25
C ILE A 69 16.11 -21.13 6.85
N THR A 70 16.29 -22.30 7.45
CA THR A 70 15.59 -23.53 7.08
C THR A 70 14.33 -23.79 7.91
N SER A 71 14.25 -23.19 9.09
CA SER A 71 13.09 -23.31 9.98
C SER A 71 12.07 -22.19 9.82
N GLU A 72 12.45 -21.03 9.29
CA GLU A 72 11.58 -19.86 9.16
C GLU A 72 10.65 -19.98 7.94
N ARG A 73 9.36 -20.05 8.18
CA ARG A 73 8.32 -20.19 7.15
C ARG A 73 7.82 -18.87 6.58
N ASP A 74 8.00 -17.78 7.33
CA ASP A 74 7.58 -16.45 6.94
C ASP A 74 8.79 -15.51 6.78
N PRO A 75 9.22 -15.24 5.53
CA PRO A 75 10.33 -14.32 5.27
C PRO A 75 10.09 -12.90 5.79
N ALA A 76 8.84 -12.44 5.84
CA ALA A 76 8.54 -11.12 6.37
C ALA A 76 8.73 -11.07 7.89
N ALA A 77 8.37 -12.14 8.60
CA ALA A 77 8.64 -12.28 10.03
C ALA A 77 10.14 -12.36 10.31
N LEU A 78 10.92 -13.10 9.47
CA LEU A 78 12.38 -13.12 9.56
C LEU A 78 12.97 -11.71 9.44
N PHE A 79 12.62 -10.99 8.39
CA PHE A 79 13.08 -9.62 8.17
C PHE A 79 12.75 -8.72 9.36
N LYS A 80 11.50 -8.75 9.82
CA LYS A 80 11.03 -7.96 10.97
C LYS A 80 11.82 -8.25 12.24
N ARG A 81 12.13 -9.53 12.51
CA ARG A 81 12.92 -9.96 13.67
C ARG A 81 14.38 -9.49 13.63
N LEU A 82 14.98 -9.46 12.42
CA LEU A 82 16.36 -9.03 12.21
C LEU A 82 16.53 -7.53 12.15
N ARG A 83 15.45 -6.78 11.88
CA ARG A 83 15.48 -5.33 11.76
C ARG A 83 15.69 -4.68 13.13
N ASN A 84 16.63 -3.71 13.18
CA ASN A 84 16.87 -2.91 14.38
C ASN A 84 15.62 -2.08 14.73
N PRO A 85 15.22 -1.95 16.01
CA PRO A 85 14.09 -1.13 16.42
C PRO A 85 14.18 0.36 16.01
N GLN A 86 15.39 0.88 15.83
CA GLN A 86 15.63 2.26 15.36
C GLN A 86 15.51 2.41 13.84
N ASP A 87 15.42 1.31 13.11
CA ASP A 87 15.28 1.31 11.67
C ASP A 87 13.83 1.62 11.25
N SER A 88 13.62 2.82 10.73
CA SER A 88 12.33 3.28 10.20
C SER A 88 12.26 3.23 8.67
N TRP A 89 13.32 2.81 7.98
CA TRP A 89 13.48 2.99 6.53
C TRP A 89 13.55 1.69 5.75
N SER A 90 14.09 0.63 6.33
CA SER A 90 14.21 -0.64 5.62
C SER A 90 12.87 -1.32 5.47
N VAL A 91 12.55 -1.71 4.24
CA VAL A 91 11.32 -2.41 3.87
C VAL A 91 11.63 -3.68 3.11
N LEU A 92 10.76 -4.68 3.23
CA LEU A 92 10.73 -5.87 2.39
C LEU A 92 9.44 -5.85 1.58
N SER A 93 9.55 -5.94 0.25
CA SER A 93 8.42 -6.00 -0.66
C SER A 93 8.44 -7.30 -1.45
N ASP A 94 7.29 -7.89 -1.67
CA ASP A 94 7.06 -9.03 -2.56
C ASP A 94 6.58 -8.61 -3.96
N ASN A 95 6.36 -7.31 -4.15
CA ASN A 95 5.91 -6.72 -5.41
C ASN A 95 7.03 -5.92 -6.09
N VAL A 96 7.75 -6.59 -7.01
CA VAL A 96 8.87 -5.99 -7.74
C VAL A 96 8.42 -4.81 -8.60
N GLN A 97 7.24 -4.90 -9.26
CA GLN A 97 6.73 -3.85 -10.13
C GLN A 97 6.41 -2.59 -9.34
N GLN A 98 5.75 -2.73 -8.19
CA GLN A 98 5.47 -1.61 -7.31
C GLN A 98 6.77 -0.96 -6.81
N THR A 99 7.73 -1.77 -6.36
CA THR A 99 9.02 -1.26 -5.87
C THR A 99 9.80 -0.54 -6.96
N GLN A 100 9.82 -1.09 -8.19
CA GLN A 100 10.43 -0.41 -9.34
C GLN A 100 9.72 0.90 -9.67
N GLY A 101 8.39 0.93 -9.63
CA GLY A 101 7.59 2.13 -9.83
C GLY A 101 7.92 3.23 -8.83
N GLU A 102 8.09 2.87 -7.57
CA GLU A 102 8.50 3.79 -6.49
C GLU A 102 9.89 4.40 -6.76
N PHE A 103 10.85 3.61 -7.28
CA PHE A 103 12.19 4.11 -7.63
C PHE A 103 12.23 4.93 -8.93
N THR A 104 11.28 4.75 -9.83
CA THR A 104 11.22 5.47 -11.12
C THR A 104 10.18 6.58 -11.13
N ASN A 105 9.36 6.71 -10.09
CA ASN A 105 8.16 7.54 -10.05
C ASN A 105 7.15 7.21 -11.17
N GLU A 106 7.17 5.99 -11.69
CA GLU A 106 6.20 5.46 -12.66
C GLU A 106 5.21 4.58 -11.93
N THR A 107 4.03 5.10 -11.69
CA THR A 107 3.04 4.41 -10.86
C THR A 107 1.63 4.79 -11.25
N ARG A 108 0.68 3.93 -10.89
CA ARG A 108 -0.73 4.30 -10.94
C ARG A 108 -1.02 5.31 -9.85
N SER A 109 -1.43 6.51 -10.23
CA SER A 109 -1.65 7.63 -9.32
C SER A 109 -2.83 8.48 -9.73
N TYR A 110 -3.36 9.24 -8.79
CA TYR A 110 -4.27 10.35 -9.05
C TYR A 110 -3.50 11.65 -9.34
N GLY A 111 -2.21 11.69 -9.01
CA GLY A 111 -1.34 12.84 -9.24
C GLY A 111 -1.54 13.98 -8.25
N TYR A 112 -1.76 13.66 -6.99
CA TYR A 112 -1.65 14.61 -5.88
C TYR A 112 -0.68 14.10 -4.81
N ALA A 113 -0.07 14.99 -4.06
CA ALA A 113 0.62 14.71 -2.82
C ALA A 113 -0.25 15.18 -1.65
N LEU A 114 -0.38 14.31 -0.63
CA LEU A 114 -1.22 14.56 0.54
C LEU A 114 -0.38 14.59 1.81
N THR A 115 -0.81 15.39 2.76
CA THR A 115 -0.47 15.26 4.18
C THR A 115 -1.73 15.00 4.99
N PHE A 116 -1.57 14.49 6.19
CA PHE A 116 -2.70 14.10 7.03
C PHE A 116 -2.64 14.82 8.37
N GLY A 117 -3.80 15.29 8.81
CA GLY A 117 -4.01 15.80 10.15
C GLY A 117 -5.04 14.96 10.89
N LYS A 118 -4.99 14.98 12.22
CA LYS A 118 -5.94 14.31 13.10
C LYS A 118 -6.83 15.36 13.78
N PHE A 119 -8.13 15.09 13.86
CA PHE A 119 -9.03 15.91 14.66
C PHE A 119 -8.76 15.71 16.15
N ASN A 120 -8.83 16.80 16.90
CA ASN A 120 -8.65 16.74 18.36
C ASN A 120 -9.69 15.80 18.99
N ASN A 121 -9.25 14.98 19.94
CA ASN A 121 -10.08 14.03 20.69
C ASN A 121 -10.90 13.06 19.81
N SER A 122 -10.40 12.71 18.63
CA SER A 122 -11.06 11.82 17.67
C SER A 122 -10.04 10.87 17.05
N GLU A 123 -10.48 9.71 16.56
CA GLU A 123 -9.67 8.85 15.69
C GLU A 123 -9.79 9.27 14.22
N ASN A 124 -10.67 10.20 13.91
CA ASN A 124 -10.86 10.71 12.55
C ASN A 124 -9.71 11.65 12.15
N MET A 125 -9.39 11.58 10.87
CA MET A 125 -8.35 12.35 10.22
C MET A 125 -8.92 13.11 9.03
N PHE A 126 -8.12 14.02 8.51
CA PHE A 126 -8.36 14.69 7.25
C PHE A 126 -7.07 14.68 6.42
N ALA A 127 -7.23 14.73 5.10
CA ALA A 127 -6.11 14.87 4.18
C ALA A 127 -6.06 16.30 3.64
N VAL A 128 -4.87 16.85 3.47
CA VAL A 128 -4.64 18.17 2.87
C VAL A 128 -3.77 18.01 1.65
N VAL A 129 -4.17 18.59 0.52
CA VAL A 129 -3.39 18.56 -0.71
C VAL A 129 -2.19 19.49 -0.59
N LEU A 130 -0.99 18.94 -0.70
CA LEU A 130 0.26 19.69 -0.73
C LEU A 130 0.51 20.31 -2.11
N PHE A 131 0.31 19.52 -3.16
CA PHE A 131 0.37 19.93 -4.56
C PHE A 131 -0.27 18.87 -5.45
N THR A 132 -0.52 19.24 -6.71
CA THR A 132 -0.93 18.32 -7.77
C THR A 132 0.11 18.31 -8.88
N TYR A 133 0.31 17.14 -9.50
CA TYR A 133 1.17 17.00 -10.68
C TYR A 133 0.41 17.54 -11.90
N PRO A 134 1.09 18.29 -12.80
CA PRO A 134 0.50 18.75 -14.05
C PRO A 134 -0.10 17.59 -14.86
N ASP A 135 -1.19 17.86 -15.58
CA ASP A 135 -1.90 16.92 -16.46
C ASP A 135 -2.45 15.65 -15.78
N SER A 136 -2.34 15.56 -14.47
CA SER A 136 -2.85 14.45 -13.67
C SER A 136 -4.39 14.43 -13.59
N PRO A 137 -5.02 13.29 -13.22
CA PRO A 137 -6.44 13.22 -12.91
C PRO A 137 -6.88 14.28 -11.88
N ALA A 138 -6.09 14.48 -10.82
CA ALA A 138 -6.37 15.47 -9.79
C ALA A 138 -6.33 16.90 -10.33
N ALA A 139 -5.31 17.25 -11.13
CA ALA A 139 -5.23 18.58 -11.74
C ALA A 139 -6.39 18.85 -12.71
N LYS A 140 -6.77 17.86 -13.54
CA LYS A 140 -7.90 17.94 -14.47
C LYS A 140 -9.24 18.07 -13.74
N ALA A 141 -9.37 17.50 -12.55
CA ALA A 141 -10.54 17.63 -11.69
C ALA A 141 -10.57 18.95 -10.91
N GLY A 142 -9.56 19.83 -11.05
CA GLY A 142 -9.49 21.11 -10.39
C GLY A 142 -9.02 21.04 -8.92
N ILE A 143 -8.48 19.90 -8.49
CA ILE A 143 -7.90 19.75 -7.16
C ILE A 143 -6.63 20.60 -7.08
N LYS A 144 -6.47 21.33 -5.99
CA LYS A 144 -5.36 22.28 -5.81
C LYS A 144 -4.80 22.22 -4.39
N ARG A 145 -3.62 22.81 -4.24
CA ARG A 145 -2.97 22.98 -2.92
C ARG A 145 -3.93 23.62 -1.92
N GLY A 146 -4.00 23.04 -0.73
CA GLY A 146 -4.84 23.48 0.37
C GLY A 146 -6.24 22.88 0.40
N ASP A 147 -6.66 22.16 -0.65
CA ASP A 147 -7.92 21.42 -0.59
C ASP A 147 -7.85 20.37 0.52
N ILE A 148 -8.95 20.23 1.25
CA ILE A 148 -9.07 19.32 2.38
C ILE A 148 -10.07 18.23 2.01
N PHE A 149 -9.72 16.97 2.28
CA PHE A 149 -10.61 15.83 2.15
C PHE A 149 -10.87 15.21 3.52
N ILE A 150 -12.14 14.93 3.81
CA ILE A 150 -12.58 14.37 5.09
C ILE A 150 -13.14 12.96 4.96
N ARG A 151 -13.54 12.53 3.75
CA ARG A 151 -14.02 11.18 3.44
C ARG A 151 -13.52 10.71 2.09
N VAL A 152 -13.39 9.39 1.96
CA VAL A 152 -13.07 8.70 0.72
C VAL A 152 -14.05 7.55 0.54
N ASN A 153 -14.78 7.52 -0.58
CA ASN A 153 -15.81 6.50 -0.87
C ASN A 153 -16.84 6.39 0.29
N ASP A 154 -17.31 7.52 0.78
CA ASP A 154 -18.22 7.64 1.93
C ASP A 154 -17.67 7.12 3.27
N MET A 155 -16.43 6.65 3.30
CA MET A 155 -15.75 6.20 4.52
C MET A 155 -14.96 7.34 5.16
N GLU A 156 -14.98 7.39 6.49
CA GLU A 156 -14.17 8.32 7.25
C GLU A 156 -12.69 7.95 7.18
N ILE A 157 -11.84 8.96 7.06
CA ILE A 157 -10.40 8.78 7.14
C ILE A 157 -10.03 8.65 8.62
N THR A 158 -9.40 7.54 9.02
CA THR A 158 -8.99 7.28 10.39
C THR A 158 -7.53 6.84 10.45
N MET A 159 -6.95 6.79 11.65
CA MET A 159 -5.59 6.28 11.86
C MET A 159 -5.39 4.86 11.29
N ASN A 160 -6.44 4.04 11.28
CA ASN A 160 -6.36 2.66 10.80
C ASN A 160 -6.60 2.53 9.29
N THR A 161 -7.26 3.51 8.66
CA THR A 161 -7.71 3.39 7.26
C THR A 161 -6.98 4.31 6.29
N TYR A 162 -6.38 5.43 6.73
CA TYR A 162 -5.85 6.48 5.87
C TYR A 162 -4.86 5.98 4.81
N MET A 163 -4.00 5.02 5.15
CA MET A 163 -3.01 4.47 4.21
C MET A 163 -3.66 3.70 3.05
N ASN A 164 -4.83 3.09 3.27
CA ASN A 164 -5.48 2.19 2.31
C ASN A 164 -6.57 2.89 1.50
N LEU A 165 -7.27 3.88 2.07
CA LEU A 165 -8.39 4.56 1.41
C LEU A 165 -8.00 5.24 0.11
N PHE A 166 -6.79 5.75 0.01
CA PHE A 166 -6.27 6.43 -1.19
C PHE A 166 -5.61 5.49 -2.20
N ARG A 167 -5.68 4.17 -2.00
CA ARG A 167 -5.09 3.15 -2.91
C ARG A 167 -6.12 2.46 -3.80
N PHE A 168 -7.40 2.76 -3.66
CA PHE A 168 -8.43 2.20 -4.53
C PHE A 168 -8.21 2.64 -6.00
N PRO A 169 -8.60 1.85 -7.00
CA PRO A 169 -8.50 2.26 -8.40
C PRO A 169 -9.31 3.51 -8.74
N ASN A 170 -10.44 3.70 -8.04
CA ASN A 170 -11.32 4.86 -8.14
C ASN A 170 -11.63 5.35 -6.73
N VAL A 171 -11.66 6.66 -6.54
CA VAL A 171 -12.03 7.29 -5.27
C VAL A 171 -13.05 8.39 -5.50
N SER A 172 -14.02 8.48 -4.60
CA SER A 172 -14.90 9.64 -4.42
C SER A 172 -14.42 10.38 -3.18
N LEU A 173 -13.98 11.62 -3.35
CA LEU A 173 -13.38 12.45 -2.31
C LEU A 173 -14.41 13.50 -1.87
N GLN A 174 -14.79 13.50 -0.58
CA GLN A 174 -15.62 14.55 -0.01
C GLN A 174 -14.73 15.64 0.56
N TYR A 175 -15.02 16.89 0.15
CA TYR A 175 -14.27 18.04 0.65
C TYR A 175 -14.69 18.45 2.07
N GLY A 176 -13.74 19.05 2.78
CA GLY A 176 -13.95 19.85 3.97
C GLY A 176 -13.53 21.29 3.70
N HIS A 177 -14.14 22.24 4.41
CA HIS A 177 -13.71 23.63 4.40
C HIS A 177 -13.34 24.08 5.81
N LEU A 178 -12.32 24.91 5.91
CA LEU A 178 -11.79 25.41 7.18
C LEU A 178 -12.43 26.76 7.49
N GLU A 179 -13.08 26.85 8.66
CA GLU A 179 -13.57 28.11 9.25
C GLU A 179 -12.93 28.30 10.62
N GLY A 180 -12.09 29.34 10.75
CA GLY A 180 -11.30 29.52 11.96
C GLY A 180 -10.36 28.32 12.19
N ASN A 181 -10.65 27.55 13.21
CA ASN A 181 -9.88 26.34 13.57
C ASN A 181 -10.71 25.05 13.47
N THR A 182 -11.82 25.09 12.73
CA THR A 182 -12.73 23.95 12.57
C THR A 182 -12.92 23.60 11.11
N ILE A 183 -12.86 22.30 10.80
CA ILE A 183 -13.13 21.78 9.46
C ILE A 183 -14.57 21.27 9.42
N TYR A 184 -15.37 21.83 8.53
CA TYR A 184 -16.77 21.46 8.28
C TYR A 184 -16.87 20.65 6.99
N PRO A 185 -17.79 19.67 6.92
CA PRO A 185 -18.09 18.99 5.66
C PRO A 185 -18.59 19.96 4.59
N ALA A 186 -18.00 19.91 3.40
CA ALA A 186 -18.53 20.58 2.23
C ALA A 186 -19.44 19.64 1.43
N PRO A 187 -20.49 20.14 0.76
CA PRO A 187 -21.34 19.30 -0.09
C PRO A 187 -20.65 18.81 -1.36
N GLN A 188 -19.51 19.40 -1.69
CA GLN A 188 -18.73 19.07 -2.88
C GLN A 188 -18.09 17.71 -2.73
N THR A 189 -18.16 16.91 -3.81
CA THR A 189 -17.42 15.66 -3.99
C THR A 189 -16.73 15.66 -5.35
N THR A 190 -15.63 14.91 -5.46
CA THR A 190 -14.93 14.71 -6.74
C THR A 190 -14.53 13.25 -6.87
N THR A 191 -14.85 12.65 -8.01
CA THR A 191 -14.45 11.28 -8.32
C THR A 191 -13.19 11.27 -9.18
N LEU A 192 -12.21 10.45 -8.82
CA LEU A 192 -10.97 10.27 -9.55
C LEU A 192 -10.77 8.81 -9.90
N THR A 193 -10.20 8.58 -11.09
CA THR A 193 -9.65 7.29 -11.51
C THR A 193 -8.14 7.42 -11.60
N GLY A 194 -7.43 6.53 -10.90
CA GLY A 194 -5.97 6.48 -10.98
C GLY A 194 -5.50 6.03 -12.37
N THR A 195 -4.49 6.69 -12.90
CA THR A 195 -3.86 6.37 -14.18
C THR A 195 -2.38 6.09 -14.02
N GLU A 196 -1.83 5.23 -14.89
CA GLU A 196 -0.38 5.07 -14.97
C GLU A 196 0.24 6.38 -15.44
N MET A 197 1.19 6.90 -14.67
CA MET A 197 1.84 8.17 -14.97
C MET A 197 3.23 8.25 -14.36
N TYR A 198 4.07 9.07 -14.97
CA TYR A 198 5.33 9.51 -14.39
C TYR A 198 5.07 10.73 -13.51
N LEU A 199 5.41 10.62 -12.24
CA LEU A 199 5.32 11.71 -11.28
C LEU A 199 6.63 12.51 -11.36
N ASP A 200 6.65 13.55 -12.22
CA ASP A 200 7.85 14.38 -12.43
C ASP A 200 8.20 15.12 -11.12
N PRO A 201 9.35 14.86 -10.50
CA PRO A 201 9.70 15.48 -9.24
C PRO A 201 10.02 16.98 -9.35
N VAL A 202 10.19 17.52 -10.54
CA VAL A 202 10.29 18.97 -10.77
C VAL A 202 8.88 19.57 -10.76
N ILE A 203 8.39 19.91 -9.58
CA ILE A 203 7.02 20.42 -9.41
C ILE A 203 6.86 21.80 -10.02
N THR A 204 7.79 22.70 -9.76
CA THR A 204 7.83 24.05 -10.32
C THR A 204 9.21 24.65 -10.19
N TYR A 205 9.52 25.59 -11.07
CA TYR A 205 10.72 26.40 -10.96
C TYR A 205 10.48 27.81 -11.53
N SER A 206 11.22 28.77 -11.06
CA SER A 206 11.16 30.16 -11.53
C SER A 206 12.46 30.90 -11.26
N VAL A 207 12.69 32.00 -11.96
CA VAL A 207 13.71 32.99 -11.59
C VAL A 207 12.99 34.19 -10.98
N ILE A 208 13.37 34.53 -9.77
CA ILE A 208 12.80 35.64 -9.00
C ILE A 208 13.78 36.79 -9.05
N ASP A 209 13.34 37.97 -9.51
CA ASP A 209 14.12 39.20 -9.43
C ASP A 209 13.79 39.90 -8.12
N ARG A 210 14.81 40.10 -7.29
CA ARG A 210 14.65 40.82 -6.03
C ARG A 210 15.86 41.69 -5.74
N ALA A 211 15.61 43.00 -5.67
CA ALA A 211 16.62 44.00 -5.38
C ALA A 211 17.87 43.95 -6.33
N GLY A 212 17.62 43.66 -7.62
CA GLY A 212 18.67 43.54 -8.64
C GLY A 212 19.42 42.20 -8.65
N HIS A 213 18.99 41.25 -7.85
CA HIS A 213 19.53 39.90 -7.84
C HIS A 213 18.56 38.89 -8.46
N LYS A 214 19.06 38.02 -9.33
CA LYS A 214 18.32 36.89 -9.90
C LYS A 214 18.46 35.68 -9.00
N ILE A 215 17.34 35.15 -8.50
CA ILE A 215 17.29 34.02 -7.60
C ILE A 215 16.58 32.88 -8.31
N GLY A 216 17.28 31.78 -8.59
CA GLY A 216 16.67 30.54 -9.10
C GLY A 216 15.93 29.82 -7.97
N TYR A 217 14.62 29.63 -8.14
CA TYR A 217 13.78 28.83 -7.25
C TYR A 217 13.41 27.51 -7.92
N LEU A 218 13.64 26.39 -7.23
CA LEU A 218 13.25 25.05 -7.68
C LEU A 218 12.51 24.31 -6.55
N CYS A 219 11.32 23.82 -6.83
CA CYS A 219 10.63 22.85 -5.97
C CYS A 219 10.81 21.45 -6.57
N TYR A 220 11.59 20.62 -5.88
CA TYR A 220 11.95 19.28 -6.30
C TYR A 220 11.54 18.28 -5.21
N SER A 221 10.63 17.35 -5.54
CA SER A 221 9.94 16.52 -4.54
C SER A 221 10.61 15.19 -4.27
N ASP A 222 11.42 14.68 -5.22
CA ASP A 222 12.02 13.35 -5.10
C ASP A 222 13.27 13.19 -5.97
N PHE A 223 14.18 12.26 -5.60
CA PHE A 223 15.45 12.01 -6.28
C PHE A 223 15.39 10.73 -7.10
N VAL A 224 14.98 10.85 -8.37
CA VAL A 224 14.90 9.72 -9.29
C VAL A 224 15.78 9.97 -10.52
N SER A 225 16.46 8.93 -11.00
CA SER A 225 17.40 9.04 -12.13
C SER A 225 16.76 9.58 -13.41
N LYS A 226 15.48 9.29 -13.63
CA LYS A 226 14.72 9.76 -14.79
C LYS A 226 14.57 11.28 -14.85
N SER A 227 14.67 11.97 -13.71
CA SER A 227 14.54 13.44 -13.63
C SER A 227 15.81 14.21 -13.98
N ILE A 228 16.98 13.57 -14.15
CA ILE A 228 18.27 14.22 -14.35
C ILE A 228 18.21 15.20 -15.53
N GLY A 229 17.74 14.73 -16.71
CA GLY A 229 17.64 15.60 -17.89
C GLY A 229 16.65 16.77 -17.71
N ARG A 230 15.67 16.65 -16.83
CA ARG A 230 14.76 17.73 -16.46
C ARG A 230 15.46 18.76 -15.58
N LEU A 231 16.25 18.30 -14.60
CA LEU A 231 17.06 19.15 -13.73
C LEU A 231 18.10 19.94 -14.51
N GLU A 232 18.82 19.30 -15.46
CA GLU A 232 19.79 19.96 -16.34
C GLU A 232 19.15 21.12 -17.10
N LYS A 233 17.93 20.94 -17.63
CA LYS A 233 17.19 22.03 -18.29
C LYS A 233 16.84 23.16 -17.34
N VAL A 234 16.42 22.87 -16.11
CA VAL A 234 16.11 23.88 -15.09
C VAL A 234 17.35 24.70 -14.76
N PHE A 235 18.47 24.05 -14.48
CA PHE A 235 19.73 24.75 -14.17
C PHE A 235 20.27 25.56 -15.36
N SER A 236 20.14 25.04 -16.57
CA SER A 236 20.46 25.79 -17.79
C SER A 236 19.60 27.06 -17.91
N THR A 237 18.30 26.98 -17.58
CA THR A 237 17.41 28.15 -17.56
C THR A 237 17.88 29.18 -16.53
N PHE A 238 18.27 28.74 -15.35
CA PHE A 238 18.80 29.65 -14.31
C PHE A 238 20.08 30.36 -14.77
N GLN A 239 20.98 29.63 -15.42
CA GLN A 239 22.22 30.20 -15.96
C GLN A 239 21.99 31.24 -17.07
N GLN A 240 20.99 31.00 -17.94
CA GLN A 240 20.68 31.93 -19.03
C GLN A 240 19.99 33.21 -18.59
N GLN A 241 19.41 33.23 -17.39
CA GLN A 241 18.67 34.38 -16.87
C GLN A 241 19.41 35.13 -15.77
N GLN A 242 20.70 34.83 -15.60
CA GLN A 242 21.59 35.55 -14.67
C GLN A 242 21.84 37.01 -15.10
#